data_0a5ddaaed1398cb6c7a46ece58790069
#
_entry.id   0a5ddaaed1398cb6c7a46ece58790069
#
_cell.length_a   1.000
_cell.length_b   1.000
_cell.length_c   1.000
_cell.angle_alpha   90.00
_cell.angle_beta   90.00
_cell.angle_gamma   90.00
#
_symmetry.space_group_name_H-M   'P 1'
#
loop_
_entity.id
_entity.type
_entity.pdbx_description
1 polymer ?
#
loop_
_entity_poly.entity_id
_entity_poly.type
_entity_poly.pdbx_seq_one_letter_code
_entity_poly.pdbx_strand_id
1 'polypeptide(L)'
;NKIDIYLIYMGENIAPTAVKIANDLRKLCGKIVVLETLRRSLKAQMREAGRCKAKTTLILGEDEFSENIIIIKDMSSGTQKTIPFSQIIQYFNP
;
A
#
# COMPACT_ATOMS: atom_id res chain seq x y z
N ASN A 1 -1.10 18.55 -4.26
CA ASN A 1 -0.31 17.37 -4.59
C ASN A 1 -1.11 16.11 -4.34
N LYS A 2 -1.14 15.28 -5.36
CA LYS A 2 -1.95 14.07 -5.30
C LYS A 2 -1.09 12.91 -4.84
N ILE A 3 -1.64 12.14 -3.89
CA ILE A 3 -1.02 10.91 -3.45
C ILE A 3 -1.56 9.79 -4.32
N ASP A 4 -0.67 9.06 -4.98
CA ASP A 4 -1.08 7.94 -5.81
C ASP A 4 -1.38 6.72 -4.96
N ILE A 5 -0.52 6.44 -3.99
CA ILE A 5 -0.61 5.22 -3.20
C ILE A 5 -0.35 5.54 -1.74
N TYR A 6 -1.24 5.05 -0.88
CA TYR A 6 -1.04 5.08 0.57
C TYR A 6 -0.79 3.63 0.99
N LEU A 7 0.41 3.35 1.49
CA LEU A 7 0.81 1.99 1.86
C LEU A 7 0.71 1.81 3.36
N ILE A 8 -0.13 0.87 3.76
CA ILE A 8 -0.39 0.52 5.15
C ILE A 8 0.22 -0.86 5.42
N TYR A 9 0.95 -0.99 6.55
CA TYR A 9 1.41 -2.31 6.97
C TYR A 9 1.15 -2.49 8.45
N MET A 10 1.00 -3.76 8.87
CA MET A 10 0.68 -4.13 10.23
C MET A 10 1.70 -5.15 10.72
N GLY A 11 2.62 -4.71 11.56
CA GLY A 11 3.65 -5.58 12.13
C GLY A 11 5.05 -5.09 11.84
N GLU A 12 5.93 -5.14 12.87
CA GLU A 12 7.29 -4.61 12.72
C GLU A 12 8.14 -5.46 11.77
N ASN A 13 7.89 -6.76 11.76
CA ASN A 13 8.62 -7.67 10.87
C ASN A 13 8.29 -7.42 9.40
N ILE A 14 7.22 -6.68 9.12
CA ILE A 14 6.78 -6.39 7.75
C ILE A 14 7.39 -5.09 7.25
N ALA A 15 7.83 -4.21 8.16
CA ALA A 15 8.32 -2.89 7.79
C ALA A 15 9.40 -2.90 6.69
N PRO A 16 10.43 -3.75 6.72
CA PRO A 16 11.44 -3.76 5.66
C PRO A 16 10.84 -4.04 4.28
N THR A 17 9.88 -4.97 4.21
CA THR A 17 9.21 -5.28 2.95
C THR A 17 8.37 -4.10 2.49
N ALA A 18 7.64 -3.46 3.40
CA ALA A 18 6.83 -2.30 3.06
C ALA A 18 7.68 -1.15 2.53
N VAL A 19 8.82 -0.89 3.17
CA VAL A 19 9.75 0.14 2.71
C VAL A 19 10.27 -0.17 1.30
N LYS A 20 10.64 -1.43 1.06
CA LYS A 20 11.12 -1.84 -0.26
C LYS A 20 10.05 -1.62 -1.33
N ILE A 21 8.82 -2.05 -1.05
CA ILE A 21 7.71 -1.88 -1.98
C ILE A 21 7.49 -0.39 -2.28
N ALA A 22 7.46 0.44 -1.25
CA ALA A 22 7.26 1.88 -1.43
C ALA A 22 8.35 2.49 -2.31
N ASN A 23 9.61 2.13 -2.05
CA ASN A 23 10.73 2.64 -2.82
C ASN A 23 10.71 2.17 -4.26
N ASP A 24 10.36 0.90 -4.50
CA ASP A 24 10.25 0.38 -5.85
C ASP A 24 9.14 1.10 -6.63
N LEU A 25 8.00 1.33 -6.00
CA LEU A 25 6.91 2.05 -6.64
C LEU A 25 7.29 3.48 -7.00
N ARG A 26 8.05 4.13 -6.13
CA ARG A 26 8.54 5.48 -6.41
C ARG A 26 9.54 5.51 -7.56
N LYS A 27 10.50 4.59 -7.54
CA LYS A 27 11.58 4.57 -8.52
C LYS A 27 11.16 4.00 -9.87
N LEU A 28 10.43 2.89 -9.84
CA LEU A 28 10.15 2.13 -11.06
C LEU A 28 8.84 2.54 -11.71
N CYS A 29 7.89 3.04 -10.93
CA CYS A 29 6.58 3.42 -11.45
C CYS A 29 6.32 4.92 -11.37
N GLY A 30 7.23 5.68 -10.79
CA GLY A 30 7.08 7.14 -10.69
C GLY A 30 5.89 7.57 -9.83
N LYS A 31 5.49 6.75 -8.86
CA LYS A 31 4.32 7.04 -8.04
C LYS A 31 4.68 7.88 -6.83
N ILE A 32 3.73 8.72 -6.40
CA ILE A 32 3.83 9.42 -5.12
C ILE A 32 3.24 8.50 -4.07
N VAL A 33 4.09 7.98 -3.20
CA VAL A 33 3.71 6.97 -2.21
C VAL A 33 3.93 7.52 -0.81
N VAL A 34 2.88 7.41 0.02
CA VAL A 34 2.98 7.67 1.46
C VAL A 34 3.02 6.33 2.16
N LEU A 35 4.01 6.14 3.01
CA LEU A 35 4.14 4.94 3.81
C LEU A 35 3.74 5.28 5.25
N GLU A 36 2.73 4.58 5.78
CA GLU A 36 2.28 4.80 7.14
C GLU A 36 3.32 4.26 8.13
N THR A 37 3.86 5.11 8.97
CA THR A 37 4.90 4.73 9.92
C THR A 37 4.52 4.95 11.37
N LEU A 38 3.32 5.47 11.63
CA LEU A 38 2.92 5.84 12.98
C LEU A 38 2.36 4.68 13.80
N ARG A 39 2.29 3.49 13.22
CA ARG A 39 1.88 2.26 13.92
C ARG A 39 0.49 2.38 14.54
N ARG A 40 -0.40 3.03 13.83
CA ARG A 40 -1.78 3.18 14.27
C ARG A 40 -2.60 1.94 13.88
N SER A 41 -3.83 1.86 14.39
CA SER A 41 -4.73 0.78 13.99
C SER A 41 -5.03 0.85 12.50
N LEU A 42 -5.46 -0.29 11.93
CA LEU A 42 -5.85 -0.32 10.53
C LEU A 42 -6.94 0.72 10.25
N LYS A 43 -7.91 0.81 11.15
CA LYS A 43 -9.01 1.77 10.97
C LYS A 43 -8.50 3.21 10.90
N ALA A 44 -7.56 3.57 11.77
CA ALA A 44 -6.99 4.92 11.78
C ALA A 44 -6.17 5.17 10.50
N GLN A 45 -5.42 4.18 10.06
CA GLN A 45 -4.63 4.30 8.84
C GLN A 45 -5.52 4.45 7.60
N MET A 46 -6.62 3.69 7.55
CA MET A 46 -7.58 3.81 6.45
C MET A 46 -8.25 5.17 6.44
N ARG A 47 -8.56 5.71 7.61
CA ARG A 47 -9.15 7.04 7.71
C ARG A 47 -8.18 8.09 7.17
N GLU A 48 -6.90 7.95 7.50
CA GLU A 48 -5.89 8.90 7.03
C GLU A 48 -5.72 8.81 5.51
N ALA A 49 -5.74 7.60 4.96
CA ALA A 49 -5.66 7.43 3.51
C ALA A 49 -6.82 8.15 2.80
N GLY A 50 -8.02 8.04 3.38
CA GLY A 50 -9.18 8.76 2.83
C GLY A 50 -9.06 10.26 2.97
N ARG A 51 -8.55 10.73 4.12
CA ARG A 51 -8.37 12.16 4.36
C ARG A 51 -7.36 12.76 3.39
N CYS A 52 -6.30 12.03 3.07
CA CYS A 52 -5.26 12.45 2.14
C CYS A 52 -5.71 12.35 0.68
N LYS A 53 -6.87 11.76 0.43
CA LYS A 53 -7.41 11.57 -0.92
C LYS A 53 -6.47 10.76 -1.81
N ALA A 54 -5.84 9.73 -1.25
CA ALA A 54 -5.03 8.81 -2.03
C ALA A 54 -5.90 8.08 -3.04
N LYS A 55 -5.37 7.84 -4.22
CA LYS A 55 -6.11 7.12 -5.27
C LYS A 55 -6.25 5.66 -4.94
N THR A 56 -5.20 5.07 -4.40
CA THR A 56 -5.13 3.64 -4.11
C THR A 56 -4.51 3.45 -2.74
N THR A 57 -5.02 2.47 -1.99
CA THR A 57 -4.42 2.04 -0.73
C THR A 57 -3.93 0.63 -0.89
N LEU A 58 -2.68 0.39 -0.50
CA LEU A 58 -2.11 -0.94 -0.41
C LEU A 58 -2.10 -1.35 1.05
N ILE A 59 -2.58 -2.55 1.35
CA ILE A 59 -2.66 -3.05 2.71
C ILE A 59 -1.87 -4.34 2.81
N LEU A 60 -0.91 -4.36 3.74
CA LEU A 60 -0.01 -5.47 3.95
C LEU A 60 -0.09 -5.90 5.41
N GLY A 61 -1.02 -6.80 5.71
CA GLY A 61 -1.16 -7.41 7.01
C GLY A 61 -0.31 -8.66 7.13
N GLU A 62 -0.34 -9.28 8.32
CA GLU A 62 0.49 -10.46 8.56
C GLU A 62 0.07 -11.65 7.70
N ASP A 63 -1.22 -11.83 7.49
CA ASP A 63 -1.69 -12.93 6.64
C ASP A 63 -1.23 -12.75 5.20
N GLU A 64 -1.39 -11.54 4.66
CA GLU A 64 -0.96 -11.24 3.31
C GLU A 64 0.55 -11.40 3.18
N PHE A 65 1.29 -10.91 4.17
CA PHE A 65 2.74 -11.01 4.15
C PHE A 65 3.19 -12.49 4.11
N SER A 66 2.55 -13.34 4.91
CA SER A 66 2.92 -14.76 4.95
C SER A 66 2.63 -15.48 3.63
N GLU A 67 1.67 -14.98 2.85
CA GLU A 67 1.30 -15.57 1.56
C GLU A 67 1.91 -14.84 0.38
N ASN A 68 2.74 -13.83 0.63
CA ASN A 68 3.38 -13.02 -0.42
C ASN A 68 2.38 -12.35 -1.35
N ILE A 69 1.28 -11.87 -0.78
CA ILE A 69 0.24 -11.11 -1.49
C ILE A 69 0.02 -9.78 -0.80
N ILE A 70 -0.61 -8.86 -1.51
CA ILE A 70 -0.97 -7.56 -0.96
C ILE A 70 -2.39 -7.21 -1.38
N ILE A 71 -3.11 -6.50 -0.53
CA ILE A 71 -4.46 -6.03 -0.85
C ILE A 71 -4.36 -4.68 -1.52
N ILE A 72 -5.07 -4.52 -2.64
CA ILE A 72 -5.19 -3.25 -3.35
C ILE A 72 -6.62 -2.77 -3.22
N LYS A 73 -6.80 -1.58 -2.67
CA LYS A 73 -8.12 -0.96 -2.59
C LYS A 73 -8.15 0.29 -3.44
N ASP A 74 -9.09 0.32 -4.38
CA ASP A 74 -9.36 1.53 -5.17
C ASP A 74 -10.20 2.46 -4.31
N MET A 75 -9.68 3.64 -4.01
CA MET A 75 -10.34 4.54 -3.06
C MET A 75 -11.55 5.23 -3.64
N SER A 76 -11.67 5.31 -4.96
CA SER A 76 -12.84 5.94 -5.57
C SER A 76 -14.03 4.99 -5.63
N SER A 77 -13.80 3.72 -5.94
CA SER A 77 -14.87 2.72 -6.06
C SER A 77 -15.09 1.92 -4.79
N GLY A 78 -14.07 1.85 -3.93
CA GLY A 78 -14.12 1.02 -2.74
C GLY A 78 -13.85 -0.45 -3.01
N THR A 79 -13.59 -0.84 -4.25
CA THR A 79 -13.34 -2.25 -4.57
C THR A 79 -11.96 -2.68 -4.11
N GLN A 80 -11.83 -3.94 -3.73
CA GLN A 80 -10.59 -4.53 -3.26
C GLN A 80 -10.25 -5.78 -4.02
N LYS A 81 -8.97 -6.05 -4.16
CA LYS A 81 -8.47 -7.32 -4.69
C LYS A 81 -7.09 -7.58 -4.13
N THR A 82 -6.60 -8.79 -4.29
CA THR A 82 -5.24 -9.15 -3.88
C THR A 82 -4.41 -9.51 -5.11
N ILE A 83 -3.12 -9.19 -5.04
CA ILE A 83 -2.18 -9.63 -6.07
C ILE A 83 -0.91 -10.13 -5.40
N PRO A 84 -0.16 -11.01 -6.06
CA PRO A 84 1.15 -11.43 -5.55
C PRO A 84 2.15 -10.26 -5.53
N PHE A 85 3.11 -10.31 -4.61
CA PHE A 85 4.17 -9.31 -4.55
C PHE A 85 4.87 -9.16 -5.91
N SER A 86 5.07 -10.26 -6.62
CA SER A 86 5.77 -10.25 -7.89
C SER A 86 5.06 -9.46 -8.99
N GLN A 87 3.80 -9.10 -8.77
CA GLN A 87 3.00 -8.38 -9.76
C GLN A 87 2.76 -6.92 -9.42
N ILE A 88 3.26 -6.46 -8.27
CA ILE A 88 2.97 -5.08 -7.81
C ILE A 88 3.50 -4.04 -8.81
N ILE A 89 4.75 -4.17 -9.21
CA ILE A 89 5.37 -3.20 -10.12
C ILE A 89 4.66 -3.19 -11.47
N GLN A 90 4.38 -4.36 -12.00
CA GLN A 90 3.66 -4.47 -13.27
C GLN A 90 2.27 -3.84 -13.19
N TYR A 91 1.60 -4.01 -12.04
CA TYR A 91 0.26 -3.47 -11.84
C TYR A 91 0.24 -1.94 -11.93
N PHE A 92 1.24 -1.28 -11.36
CA PHE A 92 1.30 0.18 -11.31
C PHE A 92 2.17 0.79 -12.41
N ASN A 93 2.76 -0.02 -13.25
CA ASN A 93 3.60 0.44 -14.36
C ASN A 93 2.94 0.04 -15.68
N PRO A 94 2.03 0.87 -16.19
CA PRO A 94 1.27 0.56 -17.39
C PRO A 94 2.13 0.44 -18.62
#